data_7e0c7f471d8a1495c3cf369176cbd327
#
_entry.id   7e0c7f471d8a1495c3cf369176cbd327
#
_cell.length_a   1.000
_cell.length_b   1.000
_cell.length_c   1.000
_cell.angle_alpha   90.00
_cell.angle_beta   90.00
_cell.angle_gamma   90.00
#
_symmetry.space_group_name_H-M   'P 1'
#
loop_
_entity.id
_entity.type
_entity.pdbx_description
1 polymer ?
#
loop_
_entity_poly.entity_id
_entity_poly.type
_entity_poly.pdbx_seq_one_letter_code
_entity_poly.pdbx_strand_id
1 'polypeptide(L)' 'VNSPVRAFRSVGGSPVFIQRAFGPRLVDVDGNAYLDYIGSWGPMILGHAHPEVVEAVQRAVADGTSYGAPTELE' A
#
# COMPACT_ATOMS: atom_id res chain seq x y z
N VAL A 1 12.69 3.50 -8.54
CA VAL A 1 12.21 3.52 -7.14
C VAL A 1 12.70 4.80 -6.46
N ASN A 2 11.79 5.59 -5.91
CA ASN A 2 12.12 6.90 -5.32
C ASN A 2 12.80 6.79 -3.95
N SER A 3 12.54 5.73 -3.20
CA SER A 3 13.13 5.53 -1.87
C SER A 3 14.42 4.72 -1.97
N PRO A 4 15.57 5.23 -1.43
CA PRO A 4 16.81 4.45 -1.37
C PRO A 4 16.67 3.14 -0.58
N VAL A 5 15.85 3.15 0.47
CA VAL A 5 15.59 1.96 1.28
C VAL A 5 14.82 0.92 0.47
N ARG A 6 13.74 1.31 -0.17
CA ARG A 6 12.94 0.40 -1.01
C ARG A 6 13.68 -0.03 -2.27
N ALA A 7 14.66 0.74 -2.73
CA ALA A 7 15.52 0.40 -3.85
C ALA A 7 16.70 -0.51 -3.49
N PHE A 8 16.83 -0.91 -2.23
CA PHE A 8 17.89 -1.76 -1.71
C PHE A 8 19.31 -1.19 -1.90
N ARG A 9 19.45 0.14 -1.95
CA ARG A 9 20.75 0.79 -2.20
C ARG A 9 21.79 0.49 -1.14
N SER A 10 21.37 0.34 0.12
CA SER A 10 22.27 0.07 1.25
C SER A 10 22.67 -1.39 1.39
N VAL A 11 21.89 -2.32 0.85
CA VAL A 11 22.10 -3.76 1.03
C VAL A 11 22.43 -4.50 -0.26
N GLY A 12 22.30 -3.82 -1.40
CA GLY A 12 22.51 -4.41 -2.71
C GLY A 12 21.37 -5.33 -3.15
N GLY A 13 21.50 -5.88 -4.36
CA GLY A 13 20.46 -6.71 -4.95
C GLY A 13 19.36 -5.91 -5.63
N SER A 14 18.38 -6.61 -6.15
CA SER A 14 17.21 -6.02 -6.82
C SER A 14 16.01 -6.00 -5.88
N PRO A 15 15.27 -4.88 -5.82
CA PRO A 15 14.06 -4.81 -5.01
C PRO A 15 12.98 -5.75 -5.57
N VAL A 16 12.13 -6.25 -4.67
CA VAL A 16 10.93 -7.01 -5.04
C VAL A 16 9.82 -6.01 -5.38
N PHE A 17 9.24 -6.13 -6.58
CA PHE A 17 8.16 -5.27 -7.03
C PHE A 17 6.83 -5.96 -6.74
N ILE A 18 6.02 -5.36 -5.88
CA ILE A 18 4.71 -5.88 -5.51
C ILE A 18 3.68 -5.46 -6.55
N GLN A 19 2.91 -6.41 -7.05
CA GLN A 19 1.85 -6.19 -8.02
C GLN A 19 0.51 -5.92 -7.35
N ARG A 20 0.21 -6.64 -6.27
CA ARG A 20 -1.06 -6.52 -5.53
C ARG A 20 -0.91 -7.04 -4.11
N ALA A 21 -1.86 -6.66 -3.28
CA ALA A 21 -1.91 -7.13 -1.90
C ALA A 21 -3.37 -7.25 -1.44
N PHE A 22 -3.65 -8.22 -0.57
CA PHE A 22 -4.96 -8.41 0.03
C PHE A 22 -4.83 -9.15 1.36
N GLY A 23 -5.57 -8.70 2.38
CA GLY A 23 -5.45 -9.27 3.72
C GLY A 23 -3.99 -9.24 4.20
N PRO A 24 -3.45 -10.35 4.70
CA PRO A 24 -2.07 -10.42 5.18
C PRO A 24 -1.05 -10.75 4.08
N ARG A 25 -1.41 -10.71 2.82
CA ARG A 25 -0.58 -11.23 1.72
C ARG A 25 -0.17 -10.16 0.74
N LEU A 26 1.08 -10.27 0.26
CA LEU A 26 1.64 -9.52 -0.86
C LEU A 26 1.90 -10.49 -2.00
N VAL A 27 1.67 -10.07 -3.23
CA VAL A 27 2.01 -10.84 -4.43
C VAL A 27 2.90 -9.99 -5.31
N ASP A 28 4.08 -10.50 -5.66
CA ASP A 28 5.01 -9.80 -6.52
C ASP A 28 4.64 -9.94 -8.02
N VAL A 29 5.37 -9.22 -8.86
CA VAL A 29 5.16 -9.23 -10.32
C VAL A 29 5.46 -10.57 -10.96
N ASP A 30 6.22 -11.44 -10.29
CA ASP A 30 6.57 -12.78 -10.75
C ASP A 30 5.59 -13.86 -10.25
N GLY A 31 4.58 -13.47 -9.48
CA GLY A 31 3.55 -14.36 -8.97
C GLY A 31 3.86 -15.02 -7.62
N ASN A 32 4.97 -14.65 -6.97
CA ASN A 32 5.29 -15.17 -5.64
C ASN A 32 4.44 -14.48 -4.58
N ALA A 33 3.96 -15.28 -3.60
CA ALA A 33 3.16 -14.78 -2.49
C ALA A 33 3.98 -14.74 -1.19
N TYR A 34 3.79 -13.67 -0.43
CA TYR A 34 4.47 -13.44 0.86
C TYR A 34 3.47 -13.10 1.94
N LEU A 35 3.77 -13.45 3.18
CA LEU A 35 3.06 -12.91 4.35
C LEU A 35 3.66 -11.54 4.70
N ASP A 36 2.79 -10.55 4.87
CA ASP A 36 3.20 -9.20 5.22
C ASP A 36 3.24 -9.01 6.74
N TYR A 37 4.45 -8.95 7.30
CA TYR A 37 4.68 -8.64 8.71
C TYR A 37 5.00 -7.17 8.96
N ILE A 38 5.04 -6.35 7.91
CA ILE A 38 5.41 -4.93 7.99
C ILE A 38 4.17 -4.03 8.07
N GLY A 39 3.10 -4.41 7.37
CA GLY A 39 1.84 -3.66 7.37
C GLY A 39 2.00 -2.23 6.86
N SER A 40 2.82 -2.03 5.82
CA SER A 40 3.13 -0.71 5.24
C SER A 40 3.68 0.28 6.28
N TRP A 41 4.43 -0.24 7.25
CA TRP A 41 5.05 0.49 8.37
C TRP A 41 4.02 1.04 9.37
N GLY A 42 2.93 0.29 9.57
CA GLY A 42 1.94 0.52 10.61
C GLY A 42 0.51 0.82 10.20
N PRO A 43 0.22 1.46 9.05
CA PRO A 43 -1.16 1.85 8.75
C PRO A 43 -2.09 0.72 8.35
N MET A 44 -1.58 -0.46 7.94
CA MET A 44 -2.41 -1.55 7.44
C MET A 44 -2.98 -2.42 8.57
N ILE A 45 -3.69 -1.81 9.52
CA ILE A 45 -4.26 -2.49 10.70
C ILE A 45 -5.25 -3.58 10.31
N LEU A 46 -6.06 -3.35 9.27
CA LEU A 46 -7.05 -4.30 8.76
C LEU A 46 -6.53 -5.16 7.62
N GLY A 47 -5.22 -5.11 7.36
CA GLY A 47 -4.61 -5.75 6.19
C GLY A 47 -4.82 -4.95 4.91
N HIS A 48 -4.35 -5.54 3.82
CA HIS A 48 -4.44 -4.90 2.51
C HIS A 48 -5.82 -5.09 1.87
N ALA A 49 -6.26 -4.07 1.14
CA ALA A 49 -7.48 -4.11 0.33
C ALA A 49 -8.71 -4.60 1.11
N HIS A 50 -8.86 -4.20 2.36
CA HIS A 50 -10.05 -4.54 3.14
C HIS A 50 -11.29 -4.00 2.41
N PRO A 51 -12.32 -4.83 2.16
CA PRO A 51 -13.44 -4.44 1.29
C PRO A 51 -14.16 -3.17 1.72
N GLU A 52 -14.37 -2.96 3.02
CA GLU A 52 -15.04 -1.75 3.53
C GLU A 52 -14.18 -0.51 3.35
N VAL A 53 -12.85 -0.64 3.49
CA VAL A 53 -11.90 0.47 3.27
C VAL A 53 -11.84 0.82 1.79
N VAL A 54 -11.74 -0.18 0.91
CA VAL A 54 -11.73 0.03 -0.55
C VAL A 54 -13.00 0.75 -0.98
N GLU A 55 -14.16 0.33 -0.52
CA GLU A 55 -15.44 0.97 -0.84
C GLU A 55 -15.50 2.40 -0.35
N ALA A 56 -15.06 2.67 0.88
CA ALA A 56 -15.03 4.02 1.44
C ALA A 56 -14.10 4.95 0.65
N VAL A 57 -12.92 4.47 0.26
CA VAL A 57 -11.96 5.23 -0.56
C VAL A 57 -12.54 5.51 -1.94
N GLN A 58 -13.18 4.54 -2.58
CA GLN A 58 -13.82 4.72 -3.88
C GLN A 58 -14.90 5.80 -3.83
N ARG A 59 -15.72 5.84 -2.77
CA ARG A 59 -16.71 6.90 -2.58
C ARG A 59 -16.07 8.28 -2.37
N ALA A 60 -15.04 8.35 -1.52
CA ALA A 60 -14.37 9.61 -1.22
C ALA A 60 -13.64 10.19 -2.44
N VAL A 61 -13.00 9.35 -3.23
CA VAL A 61 -12.27 9.75 -4.44
C VAL A 61 -13.21 10.40 -5.46
N ALA A 62 -14.48 9.98 -5.53
CA ALA A 62 -15.46 10.58 -6.42
C ALA A 62 -15.72 12.07 -6.14
N ASP A 63 -15.48 12.50 -4.89
CA ASP A 63 -15.63 13.90 -4.48
C ASP A 63 -14.33 14.70 -4.57
N GLY A 64 -13.22 14.05 -4.86
CA GLY A 64 -11.91 14.67 -5.00
C GLY A 64 -10.84 14.01 -4.12
N THR A 65 -9.59 14.26 -4.44
CA THR A 65 -8.44 13.64 -3.76
C THR A 65 -7.56 14.62 -3.00
N SER A 66 -7.72 15.92 -3.24
CA SER A 66 -6.97 16.97 -2.54
C SER A 66 -7.65 18.33 -2.79
N TYR A 67 -7.84 19.11 -1.75
CA TYR A 67 -8.58 20.36 -1.85
C TYR A 67 -7.72 21.61 -1.57
N GLY A 68 -6.51 21.44 -1.04
CA GLY A 68 -5.71 22.57 -0.58
C GLY A 68 -6.33 23.31 0.60
N ALA A 69 -7.25 22.66 1.32
CA ALA A 69 -8.00 23.20 2.46
C ALA A 69 -8.37 22.03 3.40
N PRO A 70 -8.68 22.29 4.68
CA PRO A 70 -9.14 21.25 5.58
C PRO A 70 -10.40 20.55 5.08
N THR A 71 -10.57 19.28 5.45
CA THR A 71 -11.74 18.48 5.09
C THR A 71 -12.24 17.72 6.31
N GLU A 72 -13.52 17.39 6.33
CA GLU A 72 -14.13 16.62 7.43
C GLU A 72 -13.59 15.19 7.53
N LEU A 73 -12.92 14.69 6.48
CA LEU A 73 -12.32 13.34 6.49
C LEU A 73 -10.97 13.28 7.21
N GLU A 74 -10.37 14.42 7.55
CA GLU A 74 -9.14 14.46 8.33
C GLU A 74 -9.42 14.20 9.81
#